data_a92ed7d5c1f63f277146b2ac603d9747
#
_entry.id   a92ed7d5c1f63f277146b2ac603d9747
#
_cell.length_a   1.000
_cell.length_b   1.000
_cell.length_c   1.000
_cell.angle_alpha   90.00
_cell.angle_beta   90.00
_cell.angle_gamma   90.00
#
_symmetry.space_group_name_H-M   'P 1'
#
loop_
_entity.id
_entity.type
_entity.pdbx_description
1 polymer ?
#
loop_
_entity_poly.entity_id
_entity_poly.type
_entity_poly.pdbx_seq_one_letter_code
_entity_poly.pdbx_strand_id
1 'polypeptide(L)'
;FSPYQQSFKLKSSTGRTSYELDLATKEQIEHYKILTGSQYKRHLISGPPGSGKTVLAKAIAKDKAEEGKKVLFMCFNRALADEVEHEFRKEENVHILSMWKYFKLLGVTWEETVNHEGKNVELQKLPPHISSIYIAKMLEEKVNEAVDKFDFDCLLIDEAQDFSEKYWDFFKILLTNKPECLWYLFFDTNQALTHPEWSPPIFEVPHSNLPLTFILRCTENISNKVQNIFE
;
A
#
# COMPACT_ATOMS: atom_id res chain seq x y z
N PHE A 1 3.69 -10.50 28.12
CA PHE A 1 4.84 -9.73 27.62
C PHE A 1 5.67 -10.64 26.74
N SER A 2 5.68 -10.41 25.42
CA SER A 2 6.57 -11.12 24.51
C SER A 2 7.98 -10.59 24.71
N PRO A 3 9.01 -11.43 24.91
CA PRO A 3 10.40 -11.00 25.12
C PRO A 3 11.03 -10.36 23.89
N TYR A 4 10.30 -10.18 22.80
CA TYR A 4 10.80 -9.71 21.49
C TYR A 4 10.33 -8.30 21.13
N GLN A 5 9.49 -7.64 21.94
CA GLN A 5 9.17 -6.22 21.73
C GLN A 5 10.27 -5.34 22.32
N GLN A 6 11.26 -5.01 21.51
CA GLN A 6 12.19 -3.91 21.81
C GLN A 6 11.70 -2.68 21.05
N SER A 7 11.27 -1.66 21.77
CA SER A 7 11.06 -0.34 21.18
C SER A 7 12.43 0.25 20.81
N PHE A 8 12.63 0.56 19.55
CA PHE A 8 13.85 1.21 19.09
C PHE A 8 13.58 2.69 18.87
N LYS A 9 14.40 3.55 19.46
CA LYS A 9 14.42 4.98 19.11
C LYS A 9 15.20 5.12 17.81
N LEU A 10 14.51 5.37 16.72
CA LEU A 10 15.10 5.73 15.45
C LEU A 10 15.09 7.26 15.33
N LYS A 11 16.17 7.82 14.80
CA LYS A 11 16.17 9.21 14.34
C LYS A 11 15.55 9.25 12.97
N SER A 12 14.71 10.27 12.69
CA SER A 12 14.23 10.51 11.34
C SER A 12 15.41 10.61 10.37
N SER A 13 15.17 10.38 9.09
CA SER A 13 16.18 10.55 8.04
C SER A 13 16.79 11.95 8.04
N THR A 14 16.03 12.96 8.51
CA THR A 14 16.49 14.34 8.68
C THR A 14 17.30 14.56 9.97
N GLY A 15 17.33 13.60 10.89
CA GLY A 15 18.00 13.71 12.19
C GLY A 15 17.37 14.72 13.17
N ARG A 16 16.23 15.31 12.82
CA ARG A 16 15.59 16.39 13.59
C ARG A 16 14.69 15.89 14.71
N THR A 17 14.09 14.73 14.54
CA THR A 17 13.17 14.13 15.50
C THR A 17 13.57 12.69 15.78
N SER A 18 13.51 12.27 17.05
CA SER A 18 13.59 10.86 17.43
C SER A 18 12.20 10.41 17.82
N TYR A 19 11.68 9.38 17.17
CA TYR A 19 10.41 8.76 17.51
C TYR A 19 10.60 7.27 17.84
N GLU A 20 9.76 6.79 18.73
CA GLU A 20 9.70 5.37 19.02
C GLU A 20 8.92 4.71 17.88
N LEU A 21 9.63 3.88 17.11
CA LEU A 21 8.98 2.99 16.15
C LEU A 21 8.82 1.64 16.84
N ASP A 22 7.61 1.15 16.87
CA ASP A 22 7.29 -0.22 17.31
C ASP A 22 7.74 -1.26 16.28
N LEU A 23 8.97 -1.11 15.74
CA LEU A 23 9.57 -2.10 14.87
C LEU A 23 10.12 -3.24 15.73
N ALA A 24 9.50 -4.39 15.62
CA ALA A 24 9.72 -5.51 16.53
C ALA A 24 10.94 -6.37 16.16
N THR A 25 11.51 -6.25 14.96
CA THR A 25 12.61 -7.09 14.50
C THR A 25 13.76 -6.31 13.90
N LYS A 26 14.97 -6.94 13.92
CA LYS A 26 16.13 -6.40 13.21
C LYS A 26 15.86 -6.25 11.71
N GLU A 27 15.16 -7.22 11.10
CA GLU A 27 14.79 -7.19 9.69
C GLU A 27 13.97 -5.96 9.34
N GLN A 28 12.95 -5.64 10.12
CA GLN A 28 12.13 -4.44 9.91
C GLN A 28 12.96 -3.16 10.03
N ILE A 29 13.88 -3.10 10.99
CA ILE A 29 14.77 -1.96 11.17
C ILE A 29 15.73 -1.81 9.99
N GLU A 30 16.29 -2.91 9.51
CA GLU A 30 17.16 -2.93 8.35
C GLU A 30 16.41 -2.51 7.09
N HIS A 31 15.22 -3.07 6.85
CA HIS A 31 14.37 -2.69 5.72
C HIS A 31 13.93 -1.23 5.80
N TYR A 32 13.55 -0.74 6.98
CA TYR A 32 13.25 0.68 7.17
C TYR A 32 14.43 1.56 6.75
N LYS A 33 15.65 1.26 7.20
CA LYS A 33 16.86 2.02 6.83
C LYS A 33 17.16 1.96 5.34
N ILE A 34 17.00 0.77 4.73
CA ILE A 34 17.19 0.60 3.29
C ILE A 34 16.16 1.43 2.52
N LEU A 35 14.89 1.36 2.89
CA LEU A 35 13.80 2.04 2.20
C LEU A 35 13.87 3.56 2.34
N THR A 36 14.19 4.06 3.53
CA THR A 36 14.27 5.51 3.78
C THR A 36 15.56 6.13 3.25
N GLY A 37 16.65 5.37 3.17
CA GLY A 37 17.94 5.79 2.60
C GLY A 37 18.11 5.46 1.11
N SER A 38 17.11 4.86 0.46
CA SER A 38 17.22 4.40 -0.92
C SER A 38 17.20 5.55 -1.92
N GLN A 39 18.02 5.40 -2.98
CA GLN A 39 17.93 6.25 -4.16
C GLN A 39 16.79 5.86 -5.12
N TYR A 40 16.24 4.64 -4.96
CA TYR A 40 15.11 4.20 -5.75
C TYR A 40 13.83 4.92 -5.32
N LYS A 41 12.94 5.16 -6.29
CA LYS A 41 11.65 5.79 -6.04
C LYS A 41 10.48 4.80 -6.04
N ARG A 42 10.76 3.54 -6.34
CA ARG A 42 9.78 2.46 -6.40
C ARG A 42 10.25 1.32 -5.51
N HIS A 43 9.38 0.88 -4.62
CA HIS A 43 9.70 -0.13 -3.62
C HIS A 43 8.58 -1.17 -3.56
N LEU A 44 8.94 -2.42 -3.74
CA LEU A 44 8.08 -3.59 -3.57
C LEU A 44 8.46 -4.28 -2.27
N ILE A 45 7.52 -4.40 -1.33
CA ILE A 45 7.74 -5.01 -0.03
C ILE A 45 6.76 -6.17 0.11
N SER A 46 7.26 -7.38 0.01
CA SER A 46 6.49 -8.60 0.18
C SER A 46 6.65 -9.19 1.57
N GLY A 47 5.68 -9.97 2.02
CA GLY A 47 5.81 -10.70 3.27
C GLY A 47 4.53 -11.42 3.69
N PRO A 48 4.65 -12.48 4.48
CA PRO A 48 3.49 -13.24 4.94
C PRO A 48 2.62 -12.43 5.91
N PRO A 49 1.41 -12.92 6.23
CA PRO A 49 0.56 -12.32 7.24
C PRO A 49 1.29 -12.20 8.57
N GLY A 50 1.15 -11.05 9.23
CA GLY A 50 1.79 -10.83 10.53
C GLY A 50 3.29 -10.55 10.48
N SER A 51 3.92 -10.38 9.32
CA SER A 51 5.32 -9.96 9.20
C SER A 51 5.56 -8.48 9.54
N GLY A 52 4.49 -7.70 9.75
CA GLY A 52 4.58 -6.29 10.14
C GLY A 52 4.66 -5.33 8.95
N LYS A 53 4.17 -5.70 7.77
CA LYS A 53 4.07 -4.83 6.59
C LYS A 53 3.43 -3.48 6.92
N THR A 54 2.24 -3.50 7.52
CA THR A 54 1.51 -2.28 7.93
C THR A 54 2.31 -1.43 8.93
N VAL A 55 3.01 -2.07 9.88
CA VAL A 55 3.86 -1.34 10.85
C VAL A 55 5.00 -0.62 10.15
N LEU A 56 5.67 -1.29 9.21
CA LEU A 56 6.72 -0.71 8.40
C LEU A 56 6.19 0.41 7.50
N ALA A 57 5.01 0.22 6.88
CA ALA A 57 4.35 1.23 6.06
C ALA A 57 4.04 2.50 6.87
N LYS A 58 3.48 2.35 8.08
CA LYS A 58 3.21 3.47 9.01
C LYS A 58 4.50 4.20 9.40
N ALA A 59 5.58 3.46 9.68
CA ALA A 59 6.87 4.04 10.02
C ALA A 59 7.44 4.90 8.89
N ILE A 60 7.36 4.40 7.64
CA ILE A 60 7.81 5.15 6.45
C ILE A 60 6.91 6.37 6.22
N ALA A 61 5.59 6.23 6.36
CA ALA A 61 4.67 7.36 6.21
C ALA A 61 5.02 8.51 7.15
N LYS A 62 5.31 8.18 8.41
CA LYS A 62 5.72 9.15 9.42
C LYS A 62 7.05 9.81 9.07
N ASP A 63 8.06 9.02 8.70
CA ASP A 63 9.38 9.54 8.29
C ASP A 63 9.27 10.51 7.11
N LYS A 64 8.49 10.16 6.09
CA LYS A 64 8.30 11.00 4.91
C LYS A 64 7.52 12.28 5.21
N ALA A 65 6.53 12.21 6.12
CA ALA A 65 5.81 13.40 6.60
C ALA A 65 6.73 14.35 7.38
N GLU A 66 7.64 13.80 8.20
CA GLU A 66 8.65 14.59 8.94
C GLU A 66 9.70 15.21 7.99
N GLU A 67 9.97 14.61 6.82
CA GLU A 67 10.74 15.24 5.75
C GLU A 67 9.98 16.39 5.06
N GLY A 68 8.73 16.65 5.43
CA GLY A 68 7.85 17.66 4.82
C GLY A 68 7.15 17.19 3.55
N LYS A 69 7.20 15.89 3.24
CA LYS A 69 6.51 15.32 2.09
C LYS A 69 5.03 15.10 2.38
N LYS A 70 4.20 15.37 1.38
CA LYS A 70 2.78 15.01 1.40
C LYS A 70 2.64 13.53 1.10
N VAL A 71 2.12 12.77 2.04
CA VAL A 71 1.98 11.32 1.97
C VAL A 71 0.53 10.95 1.73
N LEU A 72 0.27 10.15 0.68
CA LEU A 72 -0.99 9.44 0.49
C LEU A 72 -0.78 7.98 0.91
N PHE A 73 -1.42 7.60 2.02
CA PHE A 73 -1.46 6.22 2.49
C PHE A 73 -2.78 5.59 2.06
N MET A 74 -2.70 4.55 1.26
CA MET A 74 -3.86 3.88 0.70
C MET A 74 -3.92 2.43 1.15
N CYS A 75 -5.10 1.95 1.51
CA CYS A 75 -5.37 0.55 1.77
C CYS A 75 -6.71 0.14 1.15
N PHE A 76 -6.86 -1.16 0.89
CA PHE A 76 -8.11 -1.67 0.31
C PHE A 76 -9.27 -1.55 1.30
N ASN A 77 -9.05 -2.01 2.53
CA ASN A 77 -10.07 -2.14 3.55
C ASN A 77 -10.34 -0.80 4.26
N ARG A 78 -11.62 -0.42 4.32
CA ARG A 78 -12.06 0.81 4.99
C ARG A 78 -11.76 0.79 6.49
N ALA A 79 -11.97 -0.35 7.17
CA ALA A 79 -11.72 -0.46 8.61
C ALA A 79 -10.23 -0.23 8.94
N LEU A 80 -9.32 -0.77 8.11
CA LEU A 80 -7.89 -0.51 8.24
C LEU A 80 -7.57 0.96 7.97
N ALA A 81 -8.20 1.58 6.95
CA ALA A 81 -8.02 3.00 6.68
C ALA A 81 -8.45 3.87 7.87
N ASP A 82 -9.60 3.58 8.46
CA ASP A 82 -10.14 4.32 9.61
C ASP A 82 -9.22 4.17 10.85
N GLU A 83 -8.64 2.97 11.07
CA GLU A 83 -7.66 2.71 12.14
C GLU A 83 -6.38 3.54 11.94
N VAL A 84 -5.80 3.49 10.75
CA VAL A 84 -4.58 4.24 10.41
C VAL A 84 -4.85 5.74 10.46
N GLU A 85 -5.99 6.23 9.96
CA GLU A 85 -6.38 7.64 10.03
C GLU A 85 -6.45 8.13 11.49
N HIS A 86 -6.94 7.30 12.40
CA HIS A 86 -6.98 7.65 13.81
C HIS A 86 -5.57 7.82 14.42
N GLU A 87 -4.61 6.99 14.03
CA GLU A 87 -3.22 7.11 14.48
C GLU A 87 -2.53 8.38 13.94
N PHE A 88 -2.80 8.71 12.69
CA PHE A 88 -2.19 9.85 11.99
C PHE A 88 -2.96 11.15 12.10
N ARG A 89 -3.99 11.25 12.94
CA ARG A 89 -4.86 12.43 13.08
C ARG A 89 -4.14 13.75 13.40
N LYS A 90 -2.88 13.71 13.88
CA LYS A 90 -2.05 14.87 14.20
C LYS A 90 -1.03 15.19 13.11
N GLU A 91 -0.92 14.36 12.08
CA GLU A 91 0.07 14.49 11.02
C GLU A 91 -0.60 15.13 9.80
N GLU A 92 -0.48 16.44 9.67
CA GLU A 92 -1.15 17.22 8.61
C GLU A 92 -0.72 16.81 7.19
N ASN A 93 0.50 16.28 7.06
CA ASN A 93 1.07 15.85 5.78
C ASN A 93 0.73 14.40 5.40
N VAL A 94 -0.07 13.67 6.19
CA VAL A 94 -0.45 12.29 5.90
C VAL A 94 -1.94 12.20 5.65
N HIS A 95 -2.30 11.82 4.44
CA HIS A 95 -3.68 11.59 4.02
C HIS A 95 -3.94 10.09 3.92
N ILE A 96 -4.92 9.59 4.65
CA ILE A 96 -5.30 8.19 4.66
C ILE A 96 -6.59 8.01 3.87
N LEU A 97 -6.58 7.14 2.86
CA LEU A 97 -7.76 6.84 2.06
C LEU A 97 -7.89 5.33 1.86
N SER A 98 -9.12 4.81 1.98
CA SER A 98 -9.38 3.51 1.37
C SER A 98 -9.41 3.66 -0.15
N MET A 99 -9.08 2.58 -0.87
CA MET A 99 -9.10 2.54 -2.34
C MET A 99 -10.44 3.09 -2.89
N TRP A 100 -11.54 2.63 -2.34
CA TRP A 100 -12.87 3.05 -2.79
C TRP A 100 -13.19 4.52 -2.49
N LYS A 101 -12.71 5.05 -1.36
CA LYS A 101 -12.83 6.48 -1.04
C LYS A 101 -12.04 7.31 -2.06
N TYR A 102 -10.84 6.84 -2.44
CA TYR A 102 -10.02 7.48 -3.47
C TYR A 102 -10.72 7.48 -4.84
N PHE A 103 -11.23 6.33 -5.30
CA PHE A 103 -11.94 6.22 -6.58
C PHE A 103 -13.21 7.07 -6.60
N LYS A 104 -13.98 7.05 -5.51
CA LYS A 104 -15.17 7.89 -5.37
C LYS A 104 -14.87 9.39 -5.48
N LEU A 105 -13.73 9.84 -4.95
CA LEU A 105 -13.28 11.23 -5.12
C LEU A 105 -12.96 11.58 -6.58
N LEU A 106 -12.64 10.60 -7.42
CA LEU A 106 -12.50 10.74 -8.88
C LEU A 106 -13.82 10.54 -9.63
N GLY A 107 -14.94 10.35 -8.94
CA GLY A 107 -16.25 10.11 -9.55
C GLY A 107 -16.44 8.68 -10.04
N VAL A 108 -15.60 7.73 -9.64
CA VAL A 108 -15.76 6.31 -9.98
C VAL A 108 -16.38 5.57 -8.80
N THR A 109 -17.60 5.06 -9.00
CA THR A 109 -18.39 4.39 -7.94
C THR A 109 -18.92 3.03 -8.39
N TRP A 110 -19.31 2.20 -7.42
CA TRP A 110 -19.91 0.88 -7.67
C TRP A 110 -21.33 0.95 -8.27
N GLU A 111 -22.00 2.07 -8.10
CA GLU A 111 -23.35 2.31 -8.60
C GLU A 111 -23.37 2.72 -10.08
N GLU A 112 -22.20 2.96 -10.67
CA GLU A 112 -22.08 3.26 -12.10
C GLU A 112 -22.69 2.17 -12.96
N THR A 113 -23.44 2.61 -13.99
CA THR A 113 -24.10 1.72 -14.95
C THR A 113 -23.27 1.65 -16.22
N VAL A 114 -22.91 0.45 -16.62
CA VAL A 114 -22.14 0.18 -17.83
C VAL A 114 -22.93 -0.70 -18.81
N ASN A 115 -22.64 -0.58 -20.11
CA ASN A 115 -23.14 -1.52 -21.09
C ASN A 115 -22.29 -2.78 -21.09
N HIS A 116 -22.85 -3.88 -20.58
CA HIS A 116 -22.22 -5.19 -20.58
C HIS A 116 -23.07 -6.15 -21.44
N GLU A 117 -22.49 -6.67 -22.51
CA GLU A 117 -23.18 -7.58 -23.45
C GLU A 117 -24.51 -7.05 -23.97
N GLY A 118 -24.59 -5.74 -24.29
CA GLY A 118 -25.79 -5.10 -24.80
C GLY A 118 -26.86 -4.75 -23.75
N LYS A 119 -26.55 -4.94 -22.45
CA LYS A 119 -27.46 -4.59 -21.33
C LYS A 119 -26.79 -3.55 -20.43
N ASN A 120 -27.62 -2.65 -19.93
CA ASN A 120 -27.18 -1.69 -18.91
C ASN A 120 -27.19 -2.39 -17.53
N VAL A 121 -26.03 -2.50 -16.90
CA VAL A 121 -25.84 -3.21 -15.62
C VAL A 121 -25.00 -2.35 -14.68
N GLU A 122 -25.41 -2.23 -13.43
CA GLU A 122 -24.59 -1.58 -12.39
C GLU A 122 -23.34 -2.41 -12.08
N LEU A 123 -22.20 -1.75 -11.90
CA LEU A 123 -20.90 -2.40 -11.64
C LEU A 123 -20.95 -3.37 -10.47
N GLN A 124 -21.66 -3.02 -9.40
CA GLN A 124 -21.83 -3.87 -8.21
C GLN A 124 -22.53 -5.21 -8.45
N LYS A 125 -23.26 -5.32 -9.57
CA LYS A 125 -23.99 -6.53 -9.96
C LYS A 125 -23.16 -7.44 -10.87
N LEU A 126 -22.01 -6.97 -11.35
CA LEU A 126 -21.08 -7.75 -12.16
C LEU A 126 -20.10 -8.53 -11.29
N PRO A 127 -19.60 -9.69 -11.77
CA PRO A 127 -18.51 -10.37 -11.11
C PRO A 127 -17.28 -9.46 -10.93
N PRO A 128 -16.51 -9.57 -9.82
CA PRO A 128 -15.39 -8.67 -9.51
C PRO A 128 -14.34 -8.55 -10.64
N HIS A 129 -14.03 -9.64 -11.34
CA HIS A 129 -13.08 -9.64 -12.45
C HIS A 129 -13.60 -8.90 -13.69
N ILE A 130 -14.92 -8.79 -13.87
CA ILE A 130 -15.54 -8.02 -14.95
C ILE A 130 -15.65 -6.55 -14.56
N SER A 131 -16.18 -6.26 -13.36
CA SER A 131 -16.33 -4.88 -12.90
C SER A 131 -14.98 -4.15 -12.81
N SER A 132 -13.90 -4.86 -12.43
CA SER A 132 -12.55 -4.27 -12.38
C SER A 132 -12.05 -3.78 -13.74
N ILE A 133 -12.47 -4.40 -14.86
CA ILE A 133 -12.12 -3.94 -16.22
C ILE A 133 -12.77 -2.59 -16.52
N TYR A 134 -14.05 -2.45 -16.19
CA TYR A 134 -14.77 -1.18 -16.40
C TYR A 134 -14.22 -0.08 -15.50
N ILE A 135 -13.97 -0.38 -14.22
CA ILE A 135 -13.39 0.55 -13.27
C ILE A 135 -12.00 1.01 -13.74
N ALA A 136 -11.15 0.10 -14.22
CA ALA A 136 -9.83 0.45 -14.75
C ALA A 136 -9.94 1.46 -15.90
N LYS A 137 -10.82 1.24 -16.86
CA LYS A 137 -11.06 2.17 -17.98
C LYS A 137 -11.53 3.54 -17.48
N MET A 138 -12.48 3.57 -16.54
CA MET A 138 -12.94 4.83 -15.94
C MET A 138 -11.82 5.58 -15.24
N LEU A 139 -10.93 4.86 -14.53
CA LEU A 139 -9.78 5.45 -13.85
C LEU A 139 -8.76 6.00 -14.85
N GLU A 140 -8.49 5.30 -15.96
CA GLU A 140 -7.62 5.79 -17.03
C GLU A 140 -8.11 7.13 -17.60
N GLU A 141 -9.43 7.30 -17.79
CA GLU A 141 -10.02 8.58 -18.22
C GLU A 141 -9.87 9.69 -17.17
N LYS A 142 -9.66 9.33 -15.90
CA LYS A 142 -9.56 10.25 -14.76
C LYS A 142 -8.11 10.56 -14.33
N VAL A 143 -7.09 10.06 -15.03
CA VAL A 143 -5.69 10.26 -14.63
C VAL A 143 -5.31 11.72 -14.51
N ASN A 144 -5.68 12.57 -15.48
CA ASN A 144 -5.37 14.00 -15.43
C ASN A 144 -6.05 14.69 -14.26
N GLU A 145 -7.34 14.36 -14.00
CA GLU A 145 -8.05 14.86 -12.83
C GLU A 145 -7.39 14.42 -11.54
N ALA A 146 -6.90 13.17 -11.48
CA ALA A 146 -6.20 12.65 -10.32
C ALA A 146 -4.85 13.35 -10.06
N VAL A 147 -4.09 13.66 -11.13
CA VAL A 147 -2.82 14.42 -11.04
C VAL A 147 -3.06 15.81 -10.45
N ASP A 148 -4.10 16.51 -10.92
CA ASP A 148 -4.42 17.87 -10.48
C ASP A 148 -5.03 17.91 -9.07
N LYS A 149 -5.87 16.93 -8.74
CA LYS A 149 -6.64 16.89 -7.50
C LYS A 149 -5.83 16.41 -6.30
N PHE A 150 -4.93 15.46 -6.51
CA PHE A 150 -4.18 14.84 -5.42
C PHE A 150 -2.72 15.26 -5.47
N ASP A 151 -2.39 16.22 -4.62
CA ASP A 151 -1.02 16.68 -4.43
C ASP A 151 -0.34 15.84 -3.35
N PHE A 152 0.48 14.87 -3.78
CA PHE A 152 1.29 14.03 -2.90
C PHE A 152 2.68 13.75 -3.52
N ASP A 153 3.67 13.61 -2.63
CA ASP A 153 5.07 13.31 -2.95
C ASP A 153 5.43 11.85 -2.68
N CYS A 154 4.58 11.17 -1.91
CA CYS A 154 4.79 9.79 -1.51
C CYS A 154 3.45 9.03 -1.51
N LEU A 155 3.41 7.89 -2.22
CA LEU A 155 2.29 6.97 -2.25
C LEU A 155 2.68 5.67 -1.56
N LEU A 156 1.97 5.31 -0.49
CA LEU A 156 2.05 3.99 0.14
C LEU A 156 0.75 3.25 -0.12
N ILE A 157 0.87 2.01 -0.59
CA ILE A 157 -0.29 1.11 -0.76
C ILE A 157 -0.06 -0.11 0.12
N ASP A 158 -0.90 -0.30 1.12
CA ASP A 158 -0.90 -1.47 2.00
C ASP A 158 -1.96 -2.47 1.58
N GLU A 159 -1.69 -3.77 1.81
CA GLU A 159 -2.51 -4.91 1.36
C GLU A 159 -2.80 -4.84 -0.16
N ALA A 160 -1.75 -4.57 -0.93
CA ALA A 160 -1.87 -4.33 -2.37
C ALA A 160 -2.41 -5.53 -3.16
N GLN A 161 -2.29 -6.76 -2.64
CA GLN A 161 -2.85 -7.96 -3.25
C GLN A 161 -4.40 -7.94 -3.31
N ASP A 162 -5.04 -7.09 -2.53
CA ASP A 162 -6.50 -6.93 -2.57
C ASP A 162 -6.96 -5.97 -3.69
N PHE A 163 -6.02 -5.24 -4.29
CA PHE A 163 -6.29 -4.39 -5.44
C PHE A 163 -6.28 -5.24 -6.72
N SER A 164 -7.23 -5.00 -7.63
CA SER A 164 -7.15 -5.62 -8.94
C SER A 164 -5.89 -5.16 -9.68
N GLU A 165 -5.18 -6.09 -10.32
CA GLU A 165 -4.02 -5.79 -11.18
C GLU A 165 -4.36 -4.78 -12.30
N LYS A 166 -5.63 -4.75 -12.72
CA LYS A 166 -6.14 -3.82 -13.73
C LYS A 166 -5.98 -2.34 -13.33
N TYR A 167 -5.85 -2.05 -12.04
CA TYR A 167 -5.68 -0.68 -11.56
C TYR A 167 -4.23 -0.19 -11.62
N TRP A 168 -3.24 -1.09 -11.82
CA TRP A 168 -1.84 -0.71 -11.83
C TRP A 168 -1.48 0.23 -12.98
N ASP A 169 -2.12 0.11 -14.13
CA ASP A 169 -1.85 0.99 -15.26
C ASP A 169 -2.28 2.42 -14.96
N PHE A 170 -3.41 2.63 -14.31
CA PHE A 170 -3.79 3.95 -13.78
C PHE A 170 -2.72 4.52 -12.84
N PHE A 171 -2.26 3.75 -11.83
CA PHE A 171 -1.23 4.22 -10.90
C PHE A 171 0.11 4.45 -11.58
N LYS A 172 0.52 3.63 -12.55
CA LYS A 172 1.75 3.85 -13.32
C LYS A 172 1.69 5.16 -14.10
N ILE A 173 0.59 5.43 -14.81
CA ILE A 173 0.41 6.67 -15.56
C ILE A 173 0.38 7.88 -14.61
N LEU A 174 -0.35 7.78 -13.49
CA LEU A 174 -0.37 8.81 -12.45
C LEU A 174 1.05 9.15 -11.95
N LEU A 175 1.86 8.14 -11.68
CA LEU A 175 3.23 8.31 -11.20
C LEU A 175 4.23 8.70 -12.29
N THR A 176 3.95 8.42 -13.55
CA THR A 176 4.72 8.95 -14.68
C THR A 176 4.61 10.48 -14.74
N ASN A 177 3.44 11.03 -14.43
CA ASN A 177 3.23 12.48 -14.32
C ASN A 177 3.82 13.10 -13.04
N LYS A 178 4.25 12.24 -12.08
CA LYS A 178 4.90 12.64 -10.82
C LYS A 178 6.23 11.86 -10.66
N PRO A 179 7.27 12.13 -11.47
CA PRO A 179 8.49 11.31 -11.52
C PRO A 179 9.26 11.29 -10.19
N GLU A 180 9.15 12.36 -9.40
CA GLU A 180 9.80 12.47 -8.09
C GLU A 180 9.02 11.81 -6.96
N CYS A 181 7.77 11.43 -7.19
CA CYS A 181 6.94 10.76 -6.18
C CYS A 181 7.54 9.40 -5.80
N LEU A 182 7.62 9.15 -4.50
CA LEU A 182 8.02 7.85 -3.95
C LEU A 182 6.82 6.91 -3.98
N TRP A 183 7.04 5.64 -4.31
CA TRP A 183 5.99 4.62 -4.27
C TRP A 183 6.46 3.40 -3.49
N TYR A 184 5.73 3.08 -2.42
CA TYR A 184 5.93 1.90 -1.58
C TYR A 184 4.70 1.00 -1.68
N LEU A 185 4.88 -0.25 -2.11
CA LEU A 185 3.84 -1.23 -2.29
C LEU A 185 4.06 -2.41 -1.35
N PHE A 186 3.15 -2.60 -0.40
CA PHE A 186 3.19 -3.68 0.57
C PHE A 186 2.16 -4.75 0.20
N PHE A 187 2.57 -6.01 0.08
CA PHE A 187 1.69 -7.09 -0.37
C PHE A 187 2.08 -8.46 0.18
N ASP A 188 1.13 -9.37 0.10
CA ASP A 188 1.32 -10.79 0.39
C ASP A 188 0.81 -11.62 -0.79
N THR A 189 1.71 -12.28 -1.50
CA THR A 189 1.37 -13.11 -2.65
C THR A 189 0.51 -14.32 -2.30
N ASN A 190 0.58 -14.78 -1.04
CA ASN A 190 -0.17 -15.95 -0.58
C ASN A 190 -1.61 -15.61 -0.13
N GLN A 191 -1.96 -14.33 -0.05
CA GLN A 191 -3.29 -13.86 0.40
C GLN A 191 -4.14 -13.24 -0.72
N ALA A 192 -3.77 -13.37 -1.97
CA ALA A 192 -4.55 -12.86 -3.11
C ALA A 192 -5.84 -13.67 -3.32
N LEU A 193 -6.73 -13.70 -2.31
CA LEU A 193 -7.95 -14.53 -2.31
C LEU A 193 -8.96 -14.11 -3.37
N THR A 194 -9.05 -12.80 -3.64
CA THR A 194 -9.98 -12.24 -4.63
C THR A 194 -9.42 -12.25 -6.05
N HIS A 195 -8.10 -12.36 -6.18
CA HIS A 195 -7.37 -12.33 -7.44
C HIS A 195 -6.26 -13.39 -7.46
N PRO A 196 -6.57 -14.68 -7.68
CA PRO A 196 -5.58 -15.78 -7.59
C PRO A 196 -4.36 -15.64 -8.50
N GLU A 197 -4.51 -14.94 -9.63
CA GLU A 197 -3.42 -14.66 -10.59
C GLU A 197 -2.75 -13.30 -10.34
N TRP A 198 -2.98 -12.70 -9.18
CA TRP A 198 -2.45 -11.40 -8.85
C TRP A 198 -0.91 -11.38 -8.87
N SER A 199 -0.37 -10.35 -9.46
CA SER A 199 1.06 -10.05 -9.45
C SER A 199 1.30 -8.57 -9.16
N PRO A 200 2.42 -8.22 -8.50
CA PRO A 200 2.77 -6.83 -8.31
C PRO A 200 3.02 -6.15 -9.66
N PRO A 201 2.84 -4.81 -9.74
CA PRO A 201 3.11 -4.09 -10.97
C PRO A 201 4.57 -4.24 -11.42
N ILE A 202 4.77 -4.48 -12.70
CA ILE A 202 6.10 -4.46 -13.31
C ILE A 202 6.50 -3.00 -13.54
N PHE A 203 7.68 -2.63 -13.07
CA PHE A 203 8.27 -1.31 -13.29
C PHE A 203 9.36 -1.40 -14.35
N GLU A 204 9.33 -0.50 -15.31
CA GLU A 204 10.39 -0.32 -16.32
C GLU A 204 11.59 0.45 -15.77
N VAL A 205 11.45 1.05 -14.59
CA VAL A 205 12.48 1.82 -13.89
C VAL A 205 13.11 1.01 -12.76
N PRO A 206 14.35 1.33 -12.34
CA PRO A 206 14.98 0.67 -11.21
C PRO A 206 14.13 0.76 -9.95
N HIS A 207 13.95 -0.36 -9.26
CA HIS A 207 13.17 -0.48 -8.04
C HIS A 207 13.82 -1.44 -7.06
N SER A 208 13.45 -1.34 -5.78
CA SER A 208 13.83 -2.33 -4.78
C SER A 208 12.75 -3.39 -4.60
N ASN A 209 13.15 -4.61 -4.31
CA ASN A 209 12.27 -5.71 -3.93
C ASN A 209 12.79 -6.28 -2.60
N LEU A 210 12.02 -6.12 -1.53
CA LEU A 210 12.41 -6.43 -0.17
C LEU A 210 11.40 -7.39 0.48
N PRO A 211 11.76 -8.67 0.66
CA PRO A 211 10.90 -9.62 1.38
C PRO A 211 11.05 -9.47 2.89
N LEU A 212 9.92 -9.44 3.62
CA LEU A 212 9.85 -9.64 5.06
C LEU A 212 9.64 -11.13 5.33
N THR A 213 10.54 -11.76 6.07
CA THR A 213 10.55 -13.21 6.28
C THR A 213 10.05 -13.63 7.66
N PHE A 214 10.11 -12.76 8.66
CA PHE A 214 9.68 -13.06 10.02
C PHE A 214 8.19 -12.80 10.26
N ILE A 215 7.52 -13.77 10.90
CA ILE A 215 6.13 -13.67 11.33
C ILE A 215 6.09 -13.27 12.82
N LEU A 216 5.55 -12.08 13.12
CA LEU A 216 5.55 -11.50 14.47
C LEU A 216 4.31 -11.84 15.30
N ARG A 217 3.18 -12.12 14.66
CA ARG A 217 1.89 -12.32 15.33
C ARG A 217 1.57 -13.77 15.66
N CYS A 218 2.42 -14.71 15.31
CA CYS A 218 2.17 -16.14 15.55
C CYS A 218 3.11 -16.70 16.60
N THR A 219 2.63 -17.67 17.39
CA THR A 219 3.54 -18.50 18.20
C THR A 219 4.46 -19.29 17.27
N GLU A 220 5.65 -19.63 17.74
CA GLU A 220 6.65 -20.36 16.96
C GLU A 220 6.08 -21.65 16.31
N ASN A 221 5.19 -22.36 17.02
CA ASN A 221 4.51 -23.55 16.50
C ASN A 221 3.56 -23.26 15.33
N ILE A 222 2.88 -22.10 15.31
CA ILE A 222 1.98 -21.71 14.22
C ILE A 222 2.82 -21.22 13.04
N SER A 223 3.88 -20.46 13.30
CA SER A 223 4.80 -20.00 12.27
C SER A 223 5.44 -21.16 11.50
N ASN A 224 5.95 -22.17 12.21
CA ASN A 224 6.55 -23.36 11.60
C ASN A 224 5.52 -24.17 10.78
N LYS A 225 4.25 -24.26 11.24
CA LYS A 225 3.20 -24.94 10.48
C LYS A 225 2.85 -24.20 9.20
N VAL A 226 2.81 -22.87 9.25
CA VAL A 226 2.50 -22.05 8.07
C VAL A 226 3.63 -22.17 7.05
N GLN A 227 4.89 -22.10 7.46
CA GLN A 227 6.03 -22.27 6.55
C GLN A 227 6.02 -23.65 5.86
N ASN A 228 5.73 -24.73 6.59
CA ASN A 228 5.66 -26.10 6.04
C ASN A 228 4.48 -26.33 5.08
N ILE A 229 3.52 -25.43 4.99
CA ILE A 229 2.40 -25.52 4.02
C ILE A 229 2.79 -24.91 2.66
N PHE A 230 3.75 -23.98 2.67
CA PHE A 230 4.17 -23.23 1.48
C PHE A 230 5.53 -23.69 0.91
N GLU A 231 6.20 -24.65 1.54
CA GLU A 231 7.31 -25.43 0.97
C GLU A 231 6.81 -26.67 0.20
#